data_8f16dd71896e0f26f7b851c1b7c1fbb6
#
_entry.id   8f16dd71896e0f26f7b851c1b7c1fbb6
#
_cell.length_a   1.000
_cell.length_b   1.000
_cell.length_c   1.000
_cell.angle_alpha   90.00
_cell.angle_beta   90.00
_cell.angle_gamma   90.00
#
_symmetry.space_group_name_H-M   'P 1'
#
loop_
_entity.id
_entity.type
_entity.pdbx_description
1 polymer ?
#
loop_
_entity_poly.entity_id
_entity_poly.type
_entity_poly.pdbx_seq_one_letter_code
_entity_poly.pdbx_strand_id
1 'polypeptide(L)'
;MNNRLKFRVYIPEFNKFVYFELNDFDYSDRYLHDPIYPVQEYTGLNDKNSTLIYDGDIIKWGNLNYLVEWNHTACKWQGRCPYHHPYHHPITEHFRDLMNGIVIGNEIENEDLLKK
;
A
#
# COMPACT_ATOMS: atom_id res chain seq x y z
N MET A 1 20.24 -0.87 11.18
CA MET A 1 19.06 -0.05 11.46
C MET A 1 18.10 -0.10 10.28
N ASN A 2 16.86 -0.44 10.52
CA ASN A 2 15.87 -0.49 9.44
C ASN A 2 15.52 0.92 9.00
N ASN A 3 15.73 1.19 7.73
CA ASN A 3 15.30 2.45 7.15
C ASN A 3 13.83 2.35 6.78
N ARG A 4 12.98 3.05 7.53
CA ARG A 4 11.54 3.08 7.28
C ARG A 4 11.14 4.12 6.23
N LEU A 5 12.08 4.99 5.85
CA LEU A 5 11.81 6.07 4.90
C LEU A 5 12.05 5.58 3.48
N LYS A 6 11.24 4.60 3.08
CA LYS A 6 11.26 4.01 1.74
C LYS A 6 9.98 4.37 1.02
N PHE A 7 10.11 4.61 -0.27
CA PHE A 7 9.01 5.05 -1.11
C PHE A 7 9.01 4.28 -2.42
N ARG A 8 7.88 4.31 -3.09
CA ARG A 8 7.78 3.87 -4.47
C ARG A 8 6.90 4.85 -5.24
N VAL A 9 7.16 4.98 -6.51
CA VAL A 9 6.38 5.84 -7.40
C VAL A 9 6.09 5.06 -8.68
N TYR A 10 4.84 5.13 -9.12
CA TYR A 10 4.46 4.49 -10.37
C TYR A 10 4.75 5.42 -11.54
N ILE A 11 5.47 4.91 -12.54
CA ILE A 11 5.79 5.67 -13.75
C ILE A 11 4.95 5.12 -14.90
N PRO A 12 3.86 5.81 -15.27
CA PRO A 12 2.96 5.31 -16.32
C PRO A 12 3.65 5.07 -17.66
N GLU A 13 4.63 5.91 -17.99
CA GLU A 13 5.35 5.79 -19.26
C GLU A 13 6.06 4.46 -19.39
N PHE A 14 6.45 3.87 -18.27
CA PHE A 14 7.17 2.59 -18.25
C PHE A 14 6.34 1.45 -17.67
N ASN A 15 5.12 1.73 -17.21
CA ASN A 15 4.22 0.75 -16.58
C ASN A 15 4.90 -0.01 -15.44
N LYS A 16 5.62 0.71 -14.59
CA LYS A 16 6.32 0.07 -13.48
C LYS A 16 6.53 1.03 -12.32
N PHE A 17 6.80 0.44 -11.15
CA PHE A 17 7.21 1.20 -9.97
C PHE A 17 8.70 1.41 -9.93
N VAL A 18 9.11 2.56 -9.44
CA VAL A 18 10.50 2.85 -9.08
C VAL A 18 10.54 2.96 -7.56
N TYR A 19 11.46 2.26 -6.93
CA TYR A 19 11.61 2.24 -5.49
C TYR A 19 12.82 3.08 -5.09
N PHE A 20 12.67 3.90 -4.06
CA PHE A 20 13.75 4.77 -3.62
C PHE A 20 13.67 5.03 -2.12
N GLU A 21 14.76 5.51 -1.54
CA GLU A 21 14.81 5.90 -0.14
C GLU A 21 14.92 7.42 -0.06
N LEU A 22 14.56 7.97 1.10
CA LEU A 22 14.58 9.43 1.27
C LEU A 22 15.96 10.04 1.03
N ASN A 23 17.01 9.31 1.40
CA ASN A 23 18.38 9.77 1.20
C ASN A 23 18.90 9.61 -0.23
N ASP A 24 18.08 9.11 -1.12
CA ASP A 24 18.38 9.08 -2.55
C ASP A 24 17.91 10.40 -3.17
N PHE A 25 18.76 11.40 -3.15
CA PHE A 25 18.38 12.75 -3.51
C PHE A 25 17.88 12.92 -4.93
N ASP A 26 18.39 12.12 -5.87
CA ASP A 26 17.94 12.22 -7.25
C ASP A 26 16.47 11.86 -7.40
N TYR A 27 16.05 10.77 -6.77
CA TYR A 27 14.68 10.31 -6.86
C TYR A 27 13.75 11.06 -5.92
N SER A 28 14.17 11.31 -4.68
CA SER A 28 13.33 12.00 -3.72
C SER A 28 13.03 13.43 -4.15
N ASP A 29 14.01 14.12 -4.68
CA ASP A 29 13.81 15.49 -5.16
C ASP A 29 12.90 15.51 -6.39
N ARG A 30 13.03 14.52 -7.26
CA ARG A 30 12.23 14.45 -8.49
C ARG A 30 10.76 14.12 -8.21
N TYR A 31 10.51 13.13 -7.37
CA TYR A 31 9.16 12.56 -7.24
C TYR A 31 8.38 13.03 -6.03
N LEU A 32 9.03 13.34 -4.92
CA LEU A 32 8.30 13.78 -3.72
C LEU A 32 7.66 15.15 -3.87
N HIS A 33 8.18 15.96 -4.80
CA HIS A 33 7.67 17.31 -5.01
C HIS A 33 6.80 17.47 -6.25
N ASP A 34 6.64 16.41 -7.03
CA ASP A 34 5.87 16.46 -8.27
C ASP A 34 4.50 15.80 -8.06
N PRO A 35 3.42 16.59 -8.04
CA PRO A 35 2.08 16.03 -7.79
C PRO A 35 1.56 15.12 -8.91
N ILE A 36 2.23 15.10 -10.06
CA ILE A 36 1.81 14.23 -11.17
C ILE A 36 2.10 12.76 -10.83
N TYR A 37 3.13 12.51 -10.02
CA TYR A 37 3.53 11.15 -9.67
C TYR A 37 3.05 10.80 -8.27
N PRO A 38 2.06 9.88 -8.15
CA PRO A 38 1.61 9.45 -6.83
C PRO A 38 2.69 8.61 -6.16
N VAL A 39 3.19 9.11 -5.04
CA VAL A 39 4.22 8.44 -4.27
C VAL A 39 3.56 7.66 -3.14
N GLN A 40 3.99 6.42 -2.96
CA GLN A 40 3.47 5.55 -1.91
C GLN A 40 4.59 5.21 -0.94
N GLU A 41 4.27 5.28 0.34
CA GLU A 41 5.21 5.12 1.42
C GLU A 41 5.23 3.68 1.94
N TYR A 42 6.42 3.19 2.32
CA TYR A 42 6.54 1.93 3.02
C TYR A 42 5.96 2.09 4.42
N THR A 43 5.09 1.17 4.82
CA THR A 43 4.42 1.23 6.12
C THR A 43 5.33 0.97 7.31
N GLY A 44 6.51 0.42 7.06
CA GLY A 44 7.41 -0.03 8.12
C GLY A 44 7.19 -1.47 8.55
N LEU A 45 6.22 -2.13 7.94
CA LEU A 45 5.82 -3.49 8.32
C LEU A 45 5.86 -4.41 7.11
N ASN A 46 6.03 -5.71 7.38
CA ASN A 46 6.12 -6.72 6.34
C ASN A 46 4.97 -7.71 6.49
N ASP A 47 4.61 -8.37 5.38
CA ASP A 47 3.58 -9.39 5.40
C ASP A 47 4.13 -10.73 5.92
N LYS A 48 3.28 -11.75 5.86
CA LYS A 48 3.62 -13.09 6.34
C LYS A 48 4.86 -13.65 5.66
N ASN A 49 5.11 -13.28 4.41
CA ASN A 49 6.24 -13.78 3.63
C ASN A 49 7.43 -12.81 3.63
N SER A 50 7.46 -11.86 4.56
CA SER A 50 8.50 -10.84 4.67
C SER A 50 8.55 -9.87 3.49
N THR A 51 7.45 -9.77 2.72
CA THR A 51 7.34 -8.76 1.67
C THR A 51 7.01 -7.42 2.30
N LEU A 52 7.72 -6.37 1.92
CA LEU A 52 7.48 -5.02 2.43
C LEU A 52 6.09 -4.55 2.00
N ILE A 53 5.35 -4.00 2.95
CA ILE A 53 3.99 -3.50 2.71
C ILE A 53 4.03 -1.99 2.49
N TYR A 54 3.54 -1.55 1.33
CA TYR A 54 3.47 -0.13 0.98
C TYR A 54 2.03 0.36 1.03
N ASP A 55 1.88 1.67 1.22
CA ASP A 55 0.60 2.34 0.99
C ASP A 55 0.08 1.94 -0.39
N GLY A 56 -1.19 1.59 -0.46
CA GLY A 56 -1.80 1.17 -1.73
C GLY A 56 -1.63 -0.30 -2.07
N ASP A 57 -0.93 -1.07 -1.25
CA ASP A 57 -0.85 -2.52 -1.46
C ASP A 57 -2.20 -3.17 -1.18
N ILE A 58 -2.40 -4.33 -1.80
CA ILE A 58 -3.58 -5.15 -1.56
C ILE A 58 -3.13 -6.42 -0.86
N ILE A 59 -3.71 -6.67 0.31
CA ILE A 59 -3.38 -7.84 1.12
C ILE A 59 -4.56 -8.79 1.15
N LYS A 60 -4.29 -10.06 0.84
CA LYS A 60 -5.27 -11.11 1.04
C LYS A 60 -5.12 -11.69 2.43
N TRP A 61 -6.18 -11.61 3.21
CA TRP A 61 -6.25 -12.19 4.54
C TRP A 61 -7.62 -12.85 4.71
N GLY A 62 -7.60 -14.13 5.07
CA GLY A 62 -8.84 -14.89 5.05
C GLY A 62 -9.37 -14.98 3.65
N ASN A 63 -10.65 -14.66 3.46
CA ASN A 63 -11.31 -14.72 2.17
C ASN A 63 -11.51 -13.34 1.53
N LEU A 64 -10.89 -12.30 2.07
CA LEU A 64 -11.08 -10.93 1.61
C LEU A 64 -9.77 -10.29 1.19
N ASN A 65 -9.89 -9.32 0.30
CA ASN A 65 -8.78 -8.50 -0.16
C ASN A 65 -8.92 -7.12 0.44
N TYR A 66 -7.85 -6.64 1.09
CA TYR A 66 -7.84 -5.38 1.81
C TYR A 66 -6.85 -4.42 1.16
N LEU A 67 -7.32 -3.17 0.96
CA LEU A 67 -6.45 -2.08 0.54
C LEU A 67 -5.76 -1.50 1.76
N VAL A 68 -4.43 -1.40 1.70
CA VAL A 68 -3.63 -0.78 2.76
C VAL A 68 -3.71 0.74 2.58
N GLU A 69 -4.12 1.44 3.64
CA GLU A 69 -4.26 2.89 3.60
C GLU A 69 -3.96 3.51 4.96
N TRP A 70 -3.61 4.79 4.93
CA TRP A 70 -3.40 5.56 6.14
C TRP A 70 -4.72 6.17 6.61
N ASN A 71 -5.05 5.95 7.88
CA ASN A 71 -6.23 6.55 8.49
C ASN A 71 -5.80 7.82 9.24
N HIS A 72 -6.11 8.98 8.67
CA HIS A 72 -5.71 10.27 9.23
C HIS A 72 -6.36 10.55 10.59
N THR A 73 -7.58 10.10 10.79
CA THR A 73 -8.30 10.33 12.03
C THR A 73 -7.70 9.55 13.18
N ALA A 74 -7.39 8.27 12.94
CA ALA A 74 -6.81 7.39 13.95
C ALA A 74 -5.29 7.41 13.96
N CYS A 75 -4.65 8.08 12.99
CA CYS A 75 -3.20 8.16 12.84
C CYS A 75 -2.57 6.77 12.81
N LYS A 76 -3.08 5.91 11.96
CA LYS A 76 -2.57 4.54 11.85
C LYS A 76 -2.77 3.98 10.46
N TRP A 77 -1.97 2.98 10.11
CA TRP A 77 -2.21 2.16 8.93
C TRP A 77 -3.36 1.20 9.19
N GLN A 78 -4.15 0.93 8.16
CA GLN A 78 -5.25 -0.02 8.24
C GLN A 78 -5.49 -0.68 6.90
N GLY A 79 -6.23 -1.79 6.91
CA GLY A 79 -6.73 -2.40 5.70
C GLY A 79 -8.22 -2.13 5.57
N ARG A 80 -8.66 -1.82 4.35
CA ARG A 80 -10.08 -1.62 4.07
C ARG A 80 -10.50 -2.50 2.91
N CYS A 81 -11.54 -3.29 3.14
CA CYS A 81 -12.18 -4.06 2.08
C CYS A 81 -13.37 -3.25 1.56
N PRO A 82 -13.25 -2.63 0.38
CA PRO A 82 -14.27 -1.69 -0.08
C PRO A 82 -15.58 -2.36 -0.48
N TYR A 83 -15.56 -3.66 -0.79
CA TYR A 83 -16.72 -4.36 -1.29
C TYR A 83 -17.03 -5.59 -0.46
N HIS A 84 -17.60 -5.39 0.72
CA HIS A 84 -18.00 -6.50 1.56
C HIS A 84 -19.51 -6.77 1.42
N HIS A 85 -19.83 -7.79 0.70
CA HIS A 85 -21.21 -8.25 0.55
C HIS A 85 -21.56 -9.15 1.75
N PRO A 86 -22.77 -9.09 2.33
CA PRO A 86 -23.94 -8.36 1.87
C PRO A 86 -24.16 -6.99 2.51
N TYR A 87 -23.24 -6.54 3.32
CA TYR A 87 -23.47 -5.37 4.18
C TYR A 87 -23.39 -4.04 3.45
N HIS A 88 -22.88 -4.04 2.21
CA HIS A 88 -22.81 -2.84 1.36
C HIS A 88 -22.01 -1.70 1.98
N HIS A 89 -21.13 -1.98 2.91
CA HIS A 89 -20.22 -0.99 3.46
C HIS A 89 -18.83 -1.61 3.62
N PRO A 90 -17.79 -0.76 3.64
CA PRO A 90 -16.44 -1.26 3.80
C PRO A 90 -16.22 -1.90 5.17
N ILE A 91 -15.37 -2.91 5.19
CA ILE A 91 -14.87 -3.49 6.43
C ILE A 91 -13.43 -3.03 6.61
N THR A 92 -13.09 -2.57 7.81
CA THR A 92 -11.72 -2.20 8.13
C THR A 92 -11.16 -3.18 9.15
N GLU A 93 -9.87 -3.47 9.00
CA GLU A 93 -9.16 -4.36 9.90
C GLU A 93 -7.92 -3.70 10.44
N HIS A 94 -7.54 -4.07 11.66
CA HIS A 94 -6.31 -3.61 12.25
C HIS A 94 -5.13 -4.13 11.44
N PHE A 95 -4.15 -3.28 11.23
CA PHE A 95 -3.00 -3.65 10.43
C PHE A 95 -2.25 -4.84 11.00
N ARG A 96 -2.24 -4.97 12.33
CA ARG A 96 -1.60 -6.11 12.98
C ARG A 96 -2.15 -7.45 12.48
N ASP A 97 -3.46 -7.53 12.27
CA ASP A 97 -4.07 -8.76 11.78
C ASP A 97 -3.71 -9.00 10.31
N LEU A 98 -3.62 -7.94 9.53
CA LEU A 98 -3.30 -8.04 8.12
C LEU A 98 -1.86 -8.49 7.85
N MET A 99 -0.96 -8.32 8.82
CA MET A 99 0.41 -8.79 8.70
C MET A 99 0.50 -10.31 8.60
N ASN A 100 -0.58 -11.00 8.93
CA ASN A 100 -0.69 -12.45 8.74
C ASN A 100 -1.18 -12.81 7.34
N GLY A 101 -1.47 -11.82 6.53
CA GLY A 101 -1.88 -12.01 5.15
C GLY A 101 -0.70 -11.89 4.20
N ILE A 102 -1.00 -11.84 2.91
CA ILE A 102 -0.02 -11.83 1.83
C ILE A 102 -0.32 -10.68 0.88
N VAL A 103 0.70 -9.90 0.53
CA VAL A 103 0.59 -8.89 -0.51
C VAL A 103 0.38 -9.60 -1.85
N ILE A 104 -0.73 -9.29 -2.52
CA ILE A 104 -1.08 -9.93 -3.81
C ILE A 104 -1.10 -8.95 -4.97
N GLY A 105 -0.93 -7.67 -4.70
CA GLY A 105 -0.94 -6.65 -5.73
C GLY A 105 -1.02 -5.26 -5.11
N ASN A 106 -1.46 -4.30 -5.90
CA ASN A 106 -1.61 -2.93 -5.46
C ASN A 106 -2.75 -2.24 -6.22
N GLU A 107 -3.20 -1.10 -5.70
CA GLU A 107 -4.36 -0.41 -6.25
C GLU A 107 -4.14 0.16 -7.65
N ILE A 108 -2.89 0.40 -8.04
CA ILE A 108 -2.60 0.98 -9.35
C ILE A 108 -2.59 -0.09 -10.44
N GLU A 109 -1.91 -1.21 -10.21
CA GLU A 109 -1.75 -2.25 -11.21
C GLU A 109 -2.85 -3.32 -11.16
N ASN A 110 -3.49 -3.48 -10.01
CA ASN A 110 -4.40 -4.61 -9.75
C ASN A 110 -5.72 -4.13 -9.15
N GLU A 111 -6.25 -3.03 -9.65
CA GLU A 111 -7.47 -2.44 -9.13
C GLU A 111 -8.65 -3.43 -9.08
N ASP A 112 -8.70 -4.34 -10.03
CA ASP A 112 -9.77 -5.34 -10.10
C ASP A 112 -9.78 -6.29 -8.92
N LEU A 113 -8.66 -6.44 -8.21
CA LEU A 113 -8.63 -7.27 -7.00
C LEU A 113 -9.47 -6.67 -5.86
N LEU A 114 -9.78 -5.39 -5.93
CA LEU A 114 -10.61 -4.70 -4.94
C LEU A 114 -12.08 -4.72 -5.30
N LYS A 115 -12.42 -5.17 -6.49
CA LYS A 115 -13.80 -5.26 -6.97
C LYS A 115 -14.32 -6.66 -6.74
N LYS A 116 -15.60 -6.73 -6.62
CA LYS A 116 -16.24 -8.02 -6.43
C LYS A 116 -16.47 -8.73 -7.76
#